data_bcf040b7d2b027ceb42e3d0c0d0b7c9d
#
_entry.id   bcf040b7d2b027ceb42e3d0c0d0b7c9d
#
_cell.length_a   1.000
_cell.length_b   1.000
_cell.length_c   1.000
_cell.angle_alpha   90.00
_cell.angle_beta   90.00
_cell.angle_gamma   90.00
#
_symmetry.space_group_name_H-M   'P 1'
#
loop_
_entity.id
_entity.type
_entity.pdbx_description
1 polymer ?
#
loop_
_entity_poly.entity_id
_entity_poly.type
_entity_poly.pdbx_seq_one_letter_code
_entity_poly.pdbx_strand_id
1 'polypeptide(L)'
;MRRLSARLFTVSLIAGMIALAIAGPASAASPNAGRGFLPPQARVHGMTLAGIAGAWDLWAFGSPADSNPLLANRCEASPSDPAIWFLPVSLGGDYEIECDIPAGAFLVLTPGGYECSGAEGNGETAEELEACVDANFAHLSFVAVWLDGRPATNLERYIVTSPLVHLPGPNLFIDDPTPSMLKSYFMVITPLSPGEHTVRAFDTFTNPDFAAGITMNLTVH
;
A
#
# COMPACT_ATOMS: atom_id res chain seq x y z
N MET A 1 50.61 33.02 78.00
CA MET A 1 49.20 32.64 77.80
C MET A 1 48.81 32.99 76.37
N ARG A 2 48.82 31.98 75.52
CA ARG A 2 48.49 32.09 74.05
C ARG A 2 47.21 31.30 73.80
N ARG A 3 46.15 31.98 73.37
CA ARG A 3 44.86 31.37 72.98
C ARG A 3 44.97 30.84 71.53
N LEU A 4 44.79 29.54 71.33
CA LEU A 4 44.61 28.92 70.03
C LEU A 4 43.14 29.14 69.63
N SER A 5 42.95 29.77 68.48
CA SER A 5 41.65 29.84 67.80
C SER A 5 41.52 28.66 66.82
N ALA A 6 40.55 27.81 67.09
CA ALA A 6 40.18 26.73 66.17
C ALA A 6 39.33 27.29 65.02
N ARG A 7 39.77 27.04 63.77
CA ARG A 7 38.98 27.33 62.57
C ARG A 7 38.22 26.06 62.17
N LEU A 8 36.89 26.13 62.22
CA LEU A 8 36.02 25.13 61.64
C LEU A 8 36.01 25.25 60.11
N PHE A 9 36.38 24.18 59.42
CA PHE A 9 36.19 24.04 58.00
C PHE A 9 34.82 23.37 57.75
N THR A 10 33.89 24.08 57.18
CA THR A 10 32.62 23.54 56.68
C THR A 10 32.85 22.95 55.29
N VAL A 11 32.71 21.63 55.16
CA VAL A 11 32.76 20.91 53.88
C VAL A 11 31.34 20.90 53.36
N SER A 12 31.08 21.68 52.26
CA SER A 12 29.83 21.60 51.52
C SER A 12 29.85 20.41 50.57
N LEU A 13 29.03 19.41 50.86
CA LEU A 13 28.75 18.32 49.91
C LEU A 13 27.79 18.84 48.83
N ILE A 14 28.27 18.99 47.61
CA ILE A 14 27.43 19.21 46.42
C ILE A 14 26.98 17.84 45.93
N ALA A 15 25.70 17.50 46.22
CA ALA A 15 25.07 16.30 45.63
C ALA A 15 24.73 16.57 44.15
N GLY A 16 25.56 16.10 43.25
CA GLY A 16 25.27 16.10 41.81
C GLY A 16 24.21 15.06 41.48
N MET A 17 22.99 15.49 41.17
CA MET A 17 21.99 14.60 40.54
C MET A 17 22.39 14.32 39.11
N ILE A 18 22.86 13.10 38.84
CA ILE A 18 23.04 12.57 37.49
C ILE A 18 21.64 12.15 37.03
N ALA A 19 21.01 12.94 36.16
CA ALA A 19 19.81 12.56 35.44
C ALA A 19 20.22 11.52 34.39
N LEU A 20 19.95 10.22 34.63
CA LEU A 20 20.01 9.20 33.60
C LEU A 20 18.87 9.46 32.62
N ALA A 21 19.17 10.06 31.48
CA ALA A 21 18.28 10.08 30.34
C ALA A 21 18.16 8.63 29.81
N ILE A 22 17.04 7.99 30.08
CA ILE A 22 16.68 6.70 29.45
C ILE A 22 16.34 7.06 28.00
N ALA A 23 17.35 6.95 27.12
CA ALA A 23 17.10 6.92 25.68
C ALA A 23 16.29 5.66 25.40
N GLY A 24 14.97 5.81 25.17
CA GLY A 24 14.15 4.74 24.63
C GLY A 24 14.76 4.22 23.32
N PRO A 25 14.56 2.94 22.96
CA PRO A 25 15.06 2.43 21.72
C PRO A 25 14.50 3.30 20.58
N ALA A 26 15.37 4.07 19.94
CA ALA A 26 15.05 4.71 18.68
C ALA A 26 14.65 3.55 17.75
N SER A 27 13.36 3.46 17.37
CA SER A 27 12.92 2.58 16.30
C SER A 27 13.78 2.96 15.09
N ALA A 28 14.75 2.11 14.78
CA ALA A 28 15.54 2.28 13.58
C ALA A 28 14.54 2.27 12.41
N ALA A 29 14.30 3.43 11.83
CA ALA A 29 13.55 3.53 10.59
C ALA A 29 14.23 2.55 9.61
N SER A 30 13.45 1.57 9.13
CA SER A 30 13.95 0.57 8.19
C SER A 30 14.61 1.32 7.04
N PRO A 31 15.89 1.06 6.69
CA PRO A 31 16.59 1.82 5.65
C PRO A 31 15.97 1.68 4.25
N ASN A 32 14.86 0.94 4.13
CA ASN A 32 14.10 0.66 2.93
C ASN A 32 12.61 1.09 3.01
N ALA A 33 12.21 1.95 3.94
CA ALA A 33 10.97 2.69 3.79
C ALA A 33 11.17 3.56 2.54
N GLY A 34 10.79 3.04 1.39
CA GLY A 34 10.84 3.73 0.11
C GLY A 34 10.08 5.04 0.30
N ARG A 35 10.75 6.13 0.12
CA ARG A 35 10.34 7.51 0.33
C ARG A 35 8.87 7.73 -0.07
N GLY A 36 7.97 7.70 0.91
CA GLY A 36 6.53 7.82 0.73
C GLY A 36 5.73 6.51 0.73
N PHE A 37 6.36 5.33 0.70
CA PHE A 37 5.66 4.05 0.79
C PHE A 37 5.79 3.44 2.18
N LEU A 38 4.67 2.89 2.71
CA LEU A 38 4.69 2.15 3.96
C LEU A 38 5.46 0.82 3.80
N PRO A 39 6.15 0.35 4.85
CA PRO A 39 6.71 -0.99 4.85
C PRO A 39 5.61 -2.05 4.68
N PRO A 40 5.86 -3.19 3.98
CA PRO A 40 4.83 -4.20 3.71
C PRO A 40 4.16 -4.78 4.94
N GLN A 41 4.85 -4.82 6.07
CA GLN A 41 4.33 -5.31 7.36
C GLN A 41 3.53 -4.25 8.14
N ALA A 42 3.48 -3.01 7.67
CA ALA A 42 2.70 -1.97 8.31
C ALA A 42 1.20 -2.30 8.24
N ARG A 43 0.47 -1.75 9.20
CA ARG A 43 -1.00 -1.79 9.19
C ARG A 43 -1.52 -0.38 8.96
N VAL A 44 -2.54 -0.28 8.14
CA VAL A 44 -3.29 0.97 7.95
C VAL A 44 -4.64 0.78 8.65
N HIS A 45 -4.90 1.56 9.69
CA HIS A 45 -6.11 1.45 10.52
C HIS A 45 -6.43 0.03 10.99
N GLY A 46 -5.37 -0.75 11.29
CA GLY A 46 -5.48 -2.14 11.74
C GLY A 46 -5.53 -3.17 10.61
N MET A 47 -5.75 -2.79 9.36
CA MET A 47 -5.72 -3.70 8.22
C MET A 47 -4.29 -4.06 7.81
N THR A 48 -4.08 -5.34 7.51
CA THR A 48 -2.85 -5.84 6.88
C THR A 48 -2.87 -5.54 5.38
N LEU A 49 -1.72 -5.63 4.72
CA LEU A 49 -1.65 -5.47 3.28
C LEU A 49 -2.53 -6.49 2.53
N ALA A 50 -2.60 -7.75 3.01
CA ALA A 50 -3.51 -8.76 2.46
C ALA A 50 -5.00 -8.38 2.64
N GLY A 51 -5.37 -7.81 3.80
CA GLY A 51 -6.75 -7.31 4.01
C GLY A 51 -7.10 -6.15 3.07
N ILE A 52 -6.15 -5.24 2.84
CA ILE A 52 -6.30 -4.14 1.87
C ILE A 52 -6.42 -4.70 0.44
N ALA A 53 -5.66 -5.75 0.10
CA ALA A 53 -5.74 -6.42 -1.18
C ALA A 53 -7.15 -7.00 -1.44
N GLY A 54 -7.76 -7.67 -0.46
CA GLY A 54 -9.13 -8.16 -0.58
C GLY A 54 -10.17 -7.04 -0.71
N ALA A 55 -9.97 -5.92 0.00
CA ALA A 55 -10.85 -4.77 -0.13
C ALA A 55 -10.71 -4.08 -1.51
N TRP A 56 -9.50 -4.06 -2.07
CA TRP A 56 -9.26 -3.54 -3.41
C TRP A 56 -9.86 -4.46 -4.48
N ASP A 57 -9.76 -5.78 -4.32
CA ASP A 57 -10.37 -6.78 -5.20
C ASP A 57 -11.89 -6.57 -5.30
N LEU A 58 -12.57 -6.43 -4.16
CA LEU A 58 -14.00 -6.11 -4.10
C LEU A 58 -14.34 -4.76 -4.77
N TRP A 59 -13.50 -3.75 -4.62
CA TRP A 59 -13.69 -2.45 -5.26
C TRP A 59 -13.46 -2.52 -6.77
N ALA A 60 -12.41 -3.22 -7.20
CA ALA A 60 -12.00 -3.28 -8.60
C ALA A 60 -12.96 -4.12 -9.46
N PHE A 61 -13.46 -5.22 -8.91
CA PHE A 61 -14.23 -6.19 -9.69
C PHE A 61 -15.65 -6.41 -9.19
N GLY A 62 -16.01 -5.88 -8.01
CA GLY A 62 -17.28 -6.13 -7.35
C GLY A 62 -18.48 -5.32 -7.86
N SER A 63 -18.37 -4.58 -8.96
CA SER A 63 -19.45 -3.83 -9.58
C SER A 63 -19.52 -4.07 -11.09
N PRO A 64 -20.73 -3.98 -11.69
CA PRO A 64 -20.90 -4.19 -13.14
C PRO A 64 -20.17 -3.11 -13.96
N ALA A 65 -19.87 -3.45 -15.22
CA ALA A 65 -18.99 -2.64 -16.09
C ALA A 65 -19.43 -1.19 -16.27
N ASP A 66 -20.73 -0.91 -16.27
CA ASP A 66 -21.29 0.44 -16.48
C ASP A 66 -21.09 1.39 -15.27
N SER A 67 -20.85 0.84 -14.09
CA SER A 67 -20.60 1.58 -12.84
C SER A 67 -19.23 1.30 -12.22
N ASN A 68 -18.41 0.47 -12.88
CA ASN A 68 -17.16 -0.03 -12.34
C ASN A 68 -16.10 1.10 -12.20
N PRO A 69 -15.55 1.33 -11.00
CA PRO A 69 -14.60 2.41 -10.77
C PRO A 69 -13.26 2.19 -11.47
N LEU A 70 -12.83 0.94 -11.63
CA LEU A 70 -11.58 0.60 -12.31
C LEU A 70 -11.67 0.93 -13.81
N LEU A 71 -12.76 0.51 -14.48
CA LEU A 71 -13.00 0.82 -15.88
C LEU A 71 -13.22 2.32 -16.14
N ALA A 72 -13.74 3.04 -15.16
CA ALA A 72 -13.92 4.47 -15.21
C ALA A 72 -12.64 5.27 -14.86
N ASN A 73 -11.52 4.59 -14.56
CA ASN A 73 -10.25 5.19 -14.14
C ASN A 73 -10.42 6.17 -12.95
N ARG A 74 -11.23 5.82 -11.96
CA ARG A 74 -11.51 6.70 -10.82
C ARG A 74 -10.61 6.38 -9.64
N CYS A 75 -10.08 7.42 -9.01
CA CYS A 75 -9.49 7.36 -7.69
C CYS A 75 -10.60 7.53 -6.65
N GLU A 76 -10.83 6.54 -5.81
CA GLU A 76 -11.97 6.54 -4.88
C GLU A 76 -11.57 6.08 -3.49
N ALA A 77 -12.31 6.58 -2.48
CA ALA A 77 -12.18 6.06 -1.13
C ALA A 77 -12.61 4.60 -1.07
N SER A 78 -11.89 3.80 -0.29
CA SER A 78 -12.30 2.43 0.00
C SER A 78 -13.68 2.41 0.67
N PRO A 79 -14.61 1.58 0.23
CA PRO A 79 -15.91 1.44 0.90
C PRO A 79 -15.82 0.99 2.37
N SER A 80 -14.73 0.31 2.73
CA SER A 80 -14.51 -0.20 4.09
C SER A 80 -13.81 0.80 5.02
N ASP A 81 -13.04 1.76 4.47
CA ASP A 81 -12.33 2.79 5.23
C ASP A 81 -12.09 4.03 4.36
N PRO A 82 -12.80 5.15 4.61
CA PRO A 82 -12.72 6.35 3.78
C PRO A 82 -11.36 7.08 3.85
N ALA A 83 -10.49 6.73 4.79
CA ALA A 83 -9.13 7.26 4.85
C ALA A 83 -8.15 6.49 3.94
N ILE A 84 -8.58 5.37 3.35
CA ILE A 84 -7.83 4.61 2.35
C ILE A 84 -8.45 4.91 0.98
N TRP A 85 -7.63 5.32 0.03
CA TRP A 85 -8.04 5.62 -1.34
C TRP A 85 -7.41 4.62 -2.30
N PHE A 86 -8.23 4.03 -3.13
CA PHE A 86 -7.81 3.12 -4.18
C PHE A 86 -7.50 3.90 -5.46
N LEU A 87 -6.31 3.61 -5.99
CA LEU A 87 -5.88 4.13 -7.28
C LEU A 87 -6.16 3.07 -8.35
N PRO A 88 -6.66 3.48 -9.54
CA PRO A 88 -6.89 2.53 -10.63
C PRO A 88 -5.57 2.01 -11.20
N VAL A 89 -5.67 0.93 -11.97
CA VAL A 89 -4.56 0.36 -12.72
C VAL A 89 -4.90 0.36 -14.21
N SER A 90 -3.88 0.33 -15.06
CA SER A 90 -4.09 0.10 -16.49
C SER A 90 -4.42 -1.39 -16.73
N LEU A 91 -5.43 -1.65 -17.53
CA LEU A 91 -5.75 -2.97 -18.06
C LEU A 91 -5.16 -3.19 -19.46
N GLY A 92 -4.12 -2.43 -19.83
CA GLY A 92 -3.39 -2.50 -21.11
C GLY A 92 -3.23 -1.13 -21.74
N GLY A 93 -2.03 -0.89 -22.32
CA GLY A 93 -1.65 0.42 -22.88
C GLY A 93 -1.22 1.43 -21.83
N ASP A 94 -0.95 2.64 -22.28
CA ASP A 94 -0.55 3.77 -21.43
C ASP A 94 -1.73 4.73 -21.25
N TYR A 95 -2.03 5.08 -19.99
CA TYR A 95 -3.07 6.04 -19.61
C TYR A 95 -2.49 7.16 -18.76
N GLU A 96 -3.10 8.32 -18.87
CA GLU A 96 -2.87 9.46 -17.98
C GLU A 96 -4.21 9.92 -17.41
N ILE A 97 -4.29 10.08 -16.09
CA ILE A 97 -5.51 10.45 -15.37
C ILE A 97 -5.23 11.49 -14.30
N GLU A 98 -6.28 12.22 -13.91
CA GLU A 98 -6.28 13.20 -12.83
C GLU A 98 -7.07 12.66 -11.64
N CYS A 99 -6.58 12.89 -10.43
CA CYS A 99 -7.24 12.48 -9.19
C CYS A 99 -7.21 13.59 -8.15
N ASP A 100 -8.39 13.91 -7.60
CA ASP A 100 -8.51 14.78 -6.44
C ASP A 100 -8.47 13.94 -5.16
N ILE A 101 -7.51 14.20 -4.29
CA ILE A 101 -7.23 13.40 -3.09
C ILE A 101 -7.39 14.27 -1.84
N PRO A 102 -8.16 13.83 -0.84
CA PRO A 102 -8.23 14.57 0.43
C PRO A 102 -6.92 14.43 1.22
N ALA A 103 -6.52 15.51 1.89
CA ALA A 103 -5.36 15.47 2.78
C ALA A 103 -5.53 14.40 3.86
N GLY A 104 -4.47 13.68 4.15
CA GLY A 104 -4.46 12.60 5.14
C GLY A 104 -4.83 11.23 4.60
N ALA A 105 -5.23 11.09 3.33
CA ALA A 105 -5.54 9.81 2.73
C ALA A 105 -4.28 8.93 2.52
N PHE A 106 -4.41 7.65 2.83
CA PHE A 106 -3.46 6.61 2.41
C PHE A 106 -3.86 6.12 1.02
N LEU A 107 -2.93 6.10 0.07
CA LEU A 107 -3.22 5.71 -1.30
C LEU A 107 -2.74 4.29 -1.55
N VAL A 108 -3.59 3.45 -2.11
CA VAL A 108 -3.26 2.06 -2.45
C VAL A 108 -3.04 1.96 -3.96
N LEU A 109 -1.85 1.52 -4.32
CA LEU A 109 -1.41 1.28 -5.68
C LEU A 109 -1.13 -0.21 -5.89
N THR A 110 -1.58 -0.77 -7.02
CA THR A 110 -1.35 -2.18 -7.40
C THR A 110 -0.68 -2.25 -8.78
N PRO A 111 0.63 -2.00 -8.86
CA PRO A 111 1.36 -1.94 -10.12
C PRO A 111 1.70 -3.33 -10.65
N GLY A 112 0.78 -4.02 -11.26
CA GLY A 112 0.99 -5.35 -11.82
C GLY A 112 0.56 -6.48 -10.88
N GLY A 113 -0.33 -7.31 -11.40
CA GLY A 113 -0.92 -8.43 -10.69
C GLY A 113 -1.79 -9.26 -11.61
N TYR A 114 -2.38 -10.29 -11.03
CA TYR A 114 -3.32 -11.17 -11.73
C TYR A 114 -4.47 -11.52 -10.79
N GLU A 115 -5.69 -11.48 -11.33
CA GLU A 115 -6.91 -11.88 -10.66
C GLU A 115 -7.39 -13.21 -11.26
N CYS A 116 -7.97 -14.07 -10.44
CA CYS A 116 -8.65 -15.28 -10.84
C CYS A 116 -9.98 -15.40 -10.11
N SER A 117 -11.03 -15.78 -10.84
CA SER A 117 -12.37 -15.92 -10.31
C SER A 117 -13.09 -17.19 -10.77
N GLY A 118 -14.13 -17.58 -10.03
CA GLY A 118 -15.04 -18.62 -10.42
C GLY A 118 -15.76 -18.30 -11.73
N ALA A 119 -16.08 -17.00 -11.93
CA ALA A 119 -16.73 -16.53 -13.16
C ALA A 119 -15.91 -16.79 -14.43
N GLU A 120 -14.60 -16.79 -14.33
CA GLU A 120 -13.69 -17.09 -15.44
C GLU A 120 -13.39 -18.59 -15.58
N GLY A 121 -13.96 -19.43 -14.70
CA GLY A 121 -13.71 -20.87 -14.69
C GLY A 121 -12.36 -21.27 -14.08
N ASN A 122 -11.77 -20.38 -13.26
CA ASN A 122 -10.44 -20.59 -12.68
C ASN A 122 -10.46 -21.42 -11.39
N GLY A 123 -11.65 -21.66 -10.80
CA GLY A 123 -11.84 -22.43 -9.57
C GLY A 123 -12.92 -21.82 -8.68
N GLU A 124 -13.37 -22.60 -7.68
CA GLU A 124 -14.42 -22.22 -6.72
C GLU A 124 -13.88 -22.16 -5.29
N THR A 125 -12.70 -22.68 -5.04
CA THR A 125 -12.07 -22.77 -3.72
C THR A 125 -10.86 -21.85 -3.61
N ALA A 126 -10.50 -21.48 -2.38
CA ALA A 126 -9.29 -20.69 -2.13
C ALA A 126 -8.03 -21.35 -2.70
N GLU A 127 -7.92 -22.68 -2.58
CA GLU A 127 -6.76 -23.44 -3.06
C GLU A 127 -6.65 -23.41 -4.60
N GLU A 128 -7.77 -23.56 -5.31
CA GLU A 128 -7.80 -23.50 -6.77
C GLU A 128 -7.46 -22.10 -7.28
N LEU A 129 -8.05 -21.07 -6.68
CA LEU A 129 -7.81 -19.69 -7.09
C LEU A 129 -6.38 -19.22 -6.72
N GLU A 130 -5.84 -19.65 -5.56
CA GLU A 130 -4.44 -19.37 -5.22
C GLU A 130 -3.48 -20.00 -6.22
N ALA A 131 -3.73 -21.25 -6.62
CA ALA A 131 -2.94 -21.92 -7.67
C ALA A 131 -3.03 -21.19 -9.03
N CYS A 132 -4.22 -20.68 -9.36
CA CYS A 132 -4.43 -19.90 -10.59
C CYS A 132 -3.64 -18.58 -10.56
N VAL A 133 -3.78 -17.78 -9.51
CA VAL A 133 -3.07 -16.50 -9.43
C VAL A 133 -1.56 -16.68 -9.34
N ASP A 134 -1.08 -17.75 -8.71
CA ASP A 134 0.35 -18.08 -8.65
C ASP A 134 0.92 -18.42 -10.04
N ALA A 135 0.20 -19.24 -10.78
CA ALA A 135 0.62 -19.65 -12.13
C ALA A 135 0.67 -18.47 -13.10
N ASN A 136 -0.34 -17.58 -13.04
CA ASN A 136 -0.42 -16.43 -13.94
C ASN A 136 0.52 -15.29 -13.51
N PHE A 137 0.66 -15.05 -12.21
CA PHE A 137 1.58 -14.05 -11.66
C PHE A 137 3.04 -14.37 -12.04
N ALA A 138 3.40 -15.64 -12.24
CA ALA A 138 4.73 -16.04 -12.69
C ALA A 138 5.10 -15.50 -14.09
N HIS A 139 4.12 -15.06 -14.89
CA HIS A 139 4.34 -14.42 -16.19
C HIS A 139 4.59 -12.91 -16.10
N LEU A 140 4.42 -12.29 -14.93
CA LEU A 140 4.77 -10.89 -14.70
C LEU A 140 6.29 -10.75 -14.74
N SER A 141 6.81 -10.07 -15.76
CA SER A 141 8.24 -10.03 -16.08
C SER A 141 8.93 -8.75 -15.63
N PHE A 142 8.18 -7.66 -15.48
CA PHE A 142 8.73 -6.38 -15.05
C PHE A 142 7.66 -5.55 -14.35
N VAL A 143 8.06 -4.84 -13.28
CA VAL A 143 7.25 -3.84 -12.58
C VAL A 143 8.13 -2.66 -12.20
N ALA A 144 7.62 -1.46 -12.40
CA ALA A 144 8.27 -0.24 -11.96
C ALA A 144 7.24 0.78 -11.45
N VAL A 145 7.61 1.50 -10.41
CA VAL A 145 6.77 2.52 -9.76
C VAL A 145 7.60 3.74 -9.45
N TRP A 146 7.01 4.91 -9.67
CA TRP A 146 7.59 6.21 -9.30
C TRP A 146 6.56 7.02 -8.51
N LEU A 147 7.05 7.74 -7.50
CA LEU A 147 6.33 8.79 -6.80
C LEU A 147 7.13 10.08 -6.93
N ASP A 148 6.55 11.13 -7.52
CA ASP A 148 7.19 12.41 -7.77
C ASP A 148 8.54 12.26 -8.51
N GLY A 149 8.55 11.41 -9.55
CA GLY A 149 9.73 11.10 -10.35
C GLY A 149 10.79 10.25 -9.65
N ARG A 150 10.57 9.81 -8.41
CA ARG A 150 11.50 8.98 -7.64
C ARG A 150 11.09 7.51 -7.71
N PRO A 151 11.97 6.61 -8.17
CA PRO A 151 11.63 5.20 -8.28
C PRO A 151 11.47 4.56 -6.89
N ALA A 152 10.46 3.71 -6.75
CA ALA A 152 10.36 2.77 -5.64
C ALA A 152 11.38 1.64 -5.80
N THR A 153 11.82 1.07 -4.70
CA THR A 153 12.85 0.01 -4.67
C THR A 153 12.39 -1.18 -3.84
N ASN A 154 12.98 -2.36 -4.08
CA ASN A 154 12.66 -3.61 -3.38
C ASN A 154 11.17 -3.97 -3.50
N LEU A 155 10.64 -3.86 -4.70
CA LEU A 155 9.21 -4.04 -4.98
C LEU A 155 8.74 -5.45 -4.64
N GLU A 156 9.59 -6.47 -4.79
CA GLU A 156 9.30 -7.87 -4.48
C GLU A 156 8.77 -8.10 -3.06
N ARG A 157 9.05 -7.19 -2.14
CA ARG A 157 8.55 -7.25 -0.76
C ARG A 157 7.08 -6.90 -0.61
N TYR A 158 6.50 -6.31 -1.63
CA TYR A 158 5.11 -5.86 -1.67
C TYR A 158 4.19 -6.83 -2.39
N ILE A 159 4.71 -8.00 -2.80
CA ILE A 159 3.90 -9.06 -3.38
C ILE A 159 3.00 -9.65 -2.30
N VAL A 160 1.71 -9.65 -2.56
CA VAL A 160 0.68 -10.14 -1.64
C VAL A 160 -0.39 -10.87 -2.42
N THR A 161 -0.86 -12.00 -1.87
CA THR A 161 -2.10 -12.65 -2.27
C THR A 161 -3.23 -12.16 -1.37
N SER A 162 -4.37 -11.75 -1.94
CA SER A 162 -5.57 -11.40 -1.18
C SER A 162 -6.13 -12.63 -0.47
N PRO A 163 -6.91 -12.48 0.60
CA PRO A 163 -7.79 -13.56 1.02
C PRO A 163 -8.80 -13.84 -0.09
N LEU A 164 -9.40 -15.03 -0.06
CA LEU A 164 -10.58 -15.32 -0.87
C LEU A 164 -11.68 -14.30 -0.54
N VAL A 165 -12.18 -13.61 -1.54
CA VAL A 165 -13.34 -12.72 -1.44
C VAL A 165 -14.50 -13.30 -2.26
N HIS A 166 -15.71 -12.82 -2.00
CA HIS A 166 -16.88 -13.13 -2.84
C HIS A 166 -17.36 -11.82 -3.45
N LEU A 167 -17.12 -11.65 -4.74
CA LEU A 167 -17.67 -10.54 -5.50
C LEU A 167 -19.21 -10.65 -5.47
N PRO A 168 -19.92 -9.56 -5.17
CA PRO A 168 -21.39 -9.58 -5.20
C PRO A 168 -21.90 -9.75 -6.65
N GLY A 169 -23.13 -10.11 -6.82
CA GLY A 169 -23.79 -10.03 -8.13
C GLY A 169 -24.70 -8.81 -8.21
N PRO A 170 -24.78 -8.09 -9.33
CA PRO A 170 -23.90 -8.20 -10.48
C PRO A 170 -22.50 -7.60 -10.21
N ASN A 171 -21.49 -8.16 -10.85
CA ASN A 171 -20.09 -7.74 -10.76
C ASN A 171 -19.50 -7.51 -12.16
N LEU A 172 -18.20 -7.32 -12.26
CA LEU A 172 -17.54 -7.04 -13.55
C LEU A 172 -17.64 -8.23 -14.53
N PHE A 173 -17.74 -9.45 -14.04
CA PHE A 173 -17.68 -10.68 -14.84
C PHE A 173 -19.05 -11.25 -15.17
N ILE A 174 -19.92 -11.37 -14.16
CA ILE A 174 -21.24 -12.03 -14.27
C ILE A 174 -22.30 -11.37 -13.35
N ASP A 175 -23.57 -11.75 -13.55
CA ASP A 175 -24.70 -11.27 -12.74
C ASP A 175 -24.79 -11.93 -11.35
N ASP A 176 -24.20 -13.10 -11.18
CA ASP A 176 -24.22 -13.88 -9.95
C ASP A 176 -22.99 -13.60 -9.07
N PRO A 177 -23.06 -13.81 -7.75
CA PRO A 177 -21.88 -13.78 -6.89
C PRO A 177 -20.85 -14.83 -7.32
N THR A 178 -19.56 -14.47 -7.22
CA THR A 178 -18.46 -15.37 -7.60
C THR A 178 -17.28 -15.22 -6.66
N PRO A 179 -16.55 -16.31 -6.32
CA PRO A 179 -15.31 -16.20 -5.57
C PRO A 179 -14.22 -15.56 -6.45
N SER A 180 -13.38 -14.75 -5.84
CA SER A 180 -12.23 -14.11 -6.47
C SER A 180 -11.03 -14.09 -5.54
N MET A 181 -9.86 -14.11 -6.13
CA MET A 181 -8.57 -13.94 -5.47
C MET A 181 -7.61 -13.18 -6.38
N LEU A 182 -6.77 -12.36 -5.80
CA LEU A 182 -5.83 -11.50 -6.50
C LEU A 182 -4.42 -11.68 -5.92
N LYS A 183 -3.43 -11.81 -6.78
CA LYS A 183 -2.02 -11.71 -6.42
C LYS A 183 -1.38 -10.55 -7.16
N SER A 184 -0.83 -9.60 -6.42
CA SER A 184 -0.27 -8.37 -6.98
C SER A 184 0.80 -7.77 -6.08
N TYR A 185 1.52 -6.78 -6.62
CA TYR A 185 2.23 -5.82 -5.79
C TYR A 185 1.21 -4.87 -5.16
N PHE A 186 1.13 -4.84 -3.85
CA PHE A 186 0.29 -3.89 -3.10
C PHE A 186 1.18 -2.91 -2.37
N MET A 187 1.12 -1.66 -2.76
CA MET A 187 1.91 -0.58 -2.17
C MET A 187 1.00 0.47 -1.57
N VAL A 188 1.27 0.85 -0.34
CA VAL A 188 0.53 1.93 0.31
C VAL A 188 1.42 3.16 0.39
N ILE A 189 0.98 4.25 -0.26
CA ILE A 189 1.61 5.56 -0.15
C ILE A 189 1.08 6.23 1.13
N THR A 190 2.00 6.74 1.94
CA THR A 190 1.65 7.54 3.13
C THR A 190 0.93 8.82 2.72
N PRO A 191 0.13 9.44 3.61
CA PRO A 191 -0.49 10.72 3.31
C PRO A 191 0.51 11.72 2.72
N LEU A 192 0.15 12.24 1.55
CA LEU A 192 0.95 13.24 0.84
C LEU A 192 0.66 14.64 1.39
N SER A 193 1.59 15.56 1.20
CA SER A 193 1.38 16.98 1.51
C SER A 193 0.33 17.59 0.57
N PRO A 194 -0.39 18.64 0.97
CA PRO A 194 -1.21 19.40 0.02
C PRO A 194 -0.38 19.90 -1.19
N GLY A 195 -0.97 19.82 -2.38
CA GLY A 195 -0.34 20.22 -3.65
C GLY A 195 -0.37 19.12 -4.70
N GLU A 196 0.41 19.34 -5.76
CA GLU A 196 0.48 18.44 -6.90
C GLU A 196 1.51 17.33 -6.65
N HIS A 197 1.12 16.10 -6.99
CA HIS A 197 1.97 14.91 -6.92
C HIS A 197 1.75 14.05 -8.17
N THR A 198 2.72 13.20 -8.50
CA THR A 198 2.60 12.27 -9.62
C THR A 198 2.96 10.86 -9.18
N VAL A 199 2.07 9.92 -9.43
CA VAL A 199 2.33 8.48 -9.31
C VAL A 199 2.36 7.89 -10.72
N ARG A 200 3.40 7.12 -11.01
CA ARG A 200 3.49 6.36 -12.25
C ARG A 200 3.73 4.90 -11.93
N ALA A 201 3.00 4.01 -12.60
CA ALA A 201 3.19 2.57 -12.54
C ALA A 201 3.30 2.01 -13.95
N PHE A 202 4.10 0.96 -14.09
CA PHE A 202 4.29 0.25 -15.35
C PHE A 202 4.60 -1.21 -15.07
N ASP A 203 4.02 -2.11 -15.86
CA ASP A 203 4.27 -3.54 -15.80
C ASP A 203 4.24 -4.20 -17.17
N THR A 204 4.86 -5.39 -17.26
CA THR A 204 4.85 -6.24 -18.45
C THR A 204 4.70 -7.69 -18.10
N PHE A 205 3.94 -8.41 -18.92
CA PHE A 205 3.79 -9.86 -18.86
C PHE A 205 4.40 -10.53 -20.10
N THR A 206 4.83 -11.76 -19.96
CA THR A 206 5.43 -12.57 -21.04
C THR A 206 4.46 -13.55 -21.70
N ASN A 207 3.29 -13.81 -21.06
CA ASN A 207 2.29 -14.72 -21.60
C ASN A 207 0.89 -14.37 -21.02
N PRO A 208 -0.04 -13.78 -21.80
CA PRO A 208 0.24 -13.21 -23.12
C PRO A 208 1.25 -12.05 -23.06
N ASP A 209 1.86 -11.72 -24.19
CA ASP A 209 2.73 -10.53 -24.26
C ASP A 209 1.90 -9.28 -24.09
N PHE A 210 2.12 -8.57 -22.98
CA PHE A 210 1.24 -7.49 -22.49
C PHE A 210 2.07 -6.44 -21.77
N ALA A 211 1.72 -5.18 -21.97
CA ALA A 211 2.29 -4.06 -21.25
C ALA A 211 1.19 -3.10 -20.81
N ALA A 212 1.28 -2.62 -19.59
CA ALA A 212 0.37 -1.66 -19.02
C ALA A 212 1.13 -0.53 -18.32
N GLY A 213 0.69 0.69 -18.52
CA GLY A 213 1.24 1.88 -17.87
C GLY A 213 0.13 2.82 -17.43
N ILE A 214 0.32 3.47 -16.29
CA ILE A 214 -0.57 4.53 -15.84
C ILE A 214 0.23 5.65 -15.19
N THR A 215 -0.09 6.87 -15.55
CA THR A 215 0.37 8.08 -14.88
C THR A 215 -0.82 8.75 -14.22
N MET A 216 -0.73 8.97 -12.92
CA MET A 216 -1.78 9.60 -12.12
C MET A 216 -1.26 10.92 -11.59
N ASN A 217 -1.86 12.02 -12.03
CA ASN A 217 -1.61 13.37 -11.53
C ASN A 217 -2.56 13.61 -10.37
N LEU A 218 -2.03 13.74 -9.17
CA LEU A 218 -2.80 13.83 -7.94
C LEU A 218 -2.81 15.28 -7.44
N THR A 219 -3.98 15.84 -7.21
CA THR A 219 -4.15 17.11 -6.48
C THR A 219 -4.60 16.82 -5.07
N VAL A 220 -3.75 17.10 -4.07
CA VAL A 220 -4.05 16.88 -2.64
C VAL A 220 -4.52 18.18 -1.98
N HIS A 221 -5.70 18.16 -1.34
CA HIS A 221 -6.36 19.34 -0.74
C HIS A 221 -6.37 19.33 0.77
#